data_34bfc3fbf90dce2e4785a73aa5ec38d9
#
_entry.id   34bfc3fbf90dce2e4785a73aa5ec38d9
#
_cell.length_a   1.000
_cell.length_b   1.000
_cell.length_c   1.000
_cell.angle_alpha   90.00
_cell.angle_beta   90.00
_cell.angle_gamma   90.00
#
_symmetry.space_group_name_H-M   'P 1'
#
loop_
_entity.id
_entity.type
_entity.pdbx_description
1 polymer ?
#
loop_
_entity_poly.entity_id
_entity_poly.type
_entity_poly.pdbx_seq_one_letter_code
_entity_poly.pdbx_strand_id
1 'polypeptide(L)'
;MEPGRGDDGWFVQTKINPGTWWMLASAASFSVMAASAKMLTEIPALEKVFVRSLISIVLTLTALRAAKVSLRPNNPGKLAFRAFFGFLGLWFYFEAIDRIPLGTAVTVYNTTPLFAALVGALVLGEKLRWVQALSLLVGLGGIGFIKGFSPEVSWVGICFGLGTAFFSALAYSLVRVLTRTEHALIIVLAFPLLSLPMAALLGYQDFVMPTTTGWGWLLLLGLATQGGQVCLTHGLRYHTATRATQIGFVGVIFAMLLAIPIEGSLPTWVQVGGAALIFLSLSLGRGKSVGNSTQQA
;
A
#
# COMPACT_ATOMS: atom_id res chain seq x y z
N MET A 1 -14.08 58.49 -16.24
CA MET A 1 -15.05 57.47 -15.76
C MET A 1 -14.65 56.12 -16.35
N GLU A 2 -13.84 55.37 -15.64
CA GLU A 2 -13.52 53.99 -15.98
C GLU A 2 -14.51 53.05 -15.25
N PRO A 3 -15.08 52.04 -15.92
CA PRO A 3 -15.93 51.07 -15.25
C PRO A 3 -15.08 49.99 -14.57
N GLY A 4 -15.49 49.68 -13.34
CA GLY A 4 -14.85 48.80 -12.38
C GLY A 4 -14.50 47.43 -12.89
N ARG A 5 -13.33 46.99 -12.48
CA ARG A 5 -12.87 45.58 -12.50
C ARG A 5 -13.66 44.80 -11.45
N GLY A 6 -14.54 43.93 -11.94
CA GLY A 6 -15.28 43.00 -11.10
C GLY A 6 -14.33 42.03 -10.38
N ASP A 7 -14.58 41.89 -9.10
CA ASP A 7 -14.02 40.88 -8.19
C ASP A 7 -14.49 39.49 -8.57
N ASP A 8 -13.74 38.77 -9.42
CA ASP A 8 -13.94 37.34 -9.71
C ASP A 8 -12.74 36.54 -9.21
N GLY A 9 -12.46 36.61 -7.93
CA GLY A 9 -11.23 36.09 -7.32
C GLY A 9 -11.37 35.00 -6.25
N TRP A 10 -12.48 34.27 -6.13
CA TRP A 10 -12.63 33.28 -5.02
C TRP A 10 -12.73 31.81 -5.42
N PHE A 11 -12.68 31.45 -6.69
CA PHE A 11 -12.55 30.05 -7.11
C PHE A 11 -11.14 29.78 -7.62
N VAL A 12 -10.20 29.62 -6.70
CA VAL A 12 -8.97 28.89 -7.01
C VAL A 12 -9.40 27.46 -7.33
N GLN A 13 -9.58 27.17 -8.61
CA GLN A 13 -9.70 25.78 -9.09
C GLN A 13 -8.36 25.08 -8.77
N THR A 14 -8.25 24.52 -7.58
CA THR A 14 -7.20 23.58 -7.24
C THR A 14 -7.43 22.33 -8.08
N LYS A 15 -6.88 22.30 -9.31
CA LYS A 15 -6.83 21.09 -10.12
C LYS A 15 -6.12 20.02 -9.29
N ILE A 16 -6.89 19.07 -8.76
CA ILE A 16 -6.34 17.95 -8.02
C ILE A 16 -5.35 17.25 -8.95
N ASN A 17 -4.12 17.05 -8.46
CA ASN A 17 -3.06 16.38 -9.23
C ASN A 17 -3.57 14.98 -9.67
N PRO A 18 -3.46 14.62 -10.97
CA PRO A 18 -3.89 13.31 -11.47
C PRO A 18 -3.35 12.13 -10.64
N GLY A 19 -2.15 12.26 -10.09
CA GLY A 19 -1.57 11.25 -9.20
C GLY A 19 -2.39 11.00 -7.93
N THR A 20 -3.13 12.00 -7.44
CA THR A 20 -4.00 11.85 -6.26
C THR A 20 -5.18 10.92 -6.56
N TRP A 21 -5.79 11.05 -7.74
CA TRP A 21 -6.87 10.16 -8.17
C TRP A 21 -6.40 8.72 -8.32
N TRP A 22 -5.21 8.52 -8.90
CA TRP A 22 -4.59 7.19 -8.98
C TRP A 22 -4.37 6.58 -7.60
N MET A 23 -3.92 7.38 -6.62
CA MET A 23 -3.71 6.89 -5.26
C MET A 23 -5.01 6.57 -4.53
N LEU A 24 -6.08 7.36 -4.73
CA LEU A 24 -7.41 7.06 -4.17
C LEU A 24 -7.99 5.77 -4.76
N ALA A 25 -7.89 5.59 -6.08
CA ALA A 25 -8.32 4.37 -6.75
C ALA A 25 -7.51 3.15 -6.27
N SER A 26 -6.20 3.31 -6.06
CA SER A 26 -5.34 2.29 -5.48
C SER A 26 -5.79 1.92 -4.06
N ALA A 27 -6.08 2.92 -3.21
CA ALA A 27 -6.52 2.69 -1.84
C ALA A 27 -7.86 1.92 -1.80
N ALA A 28 -8.83 2.29 -2.63
CA ALA A 28 -10.10 1.59 -2.74
C ALA A 28 -9.89 0.12 -3.21
N SER A 29 -9.10 -0.09 -4.26
CA SER A 29 -8.79 -1.43 -4.77
C SER A 29 -8.09 -2.31 -3.72
N PHE A 30 -7.11 -1.79 -3.02
CA PHE A 30 -6.43 -2.54 -1.95
C PHE A 30 -7.32 -2.80 -0.74
N SER A 31 -8.30 -1.95 -0.46
CA SER A 31 -9.29 -2.22 0.59
C SER A 31 -10.20 -3.37 0.21
N VAL A 32 -10.64 -3.45 -1.06
CA VAL A 32 -11.40 -4.61 -1.58
C VAL A 32 -10.53 -5.88 -1.54
N MET A 33 -9.26 -5.79 -1.92
CA MET A 33 -8.32 -6.91 -1.79
C MET A 33 -8.21 -7.40 -0.33
N ALA A 34 -8.04 -6.48 0.62
CA ALA A 34 -7.91 -6.81 2.04
C ALA A 34 -9.19 -7.44 2.59
N ALA A 35 -10.36 -6.91 2.21
CA ALA A 35 -11.66 -7.46 2.54
C ALA A 35 -11.84 -8.89 1.97
N SER A 36 -11.45 -9.10 0.71
CA SER A 36 -11.47 -10.43 0.09
C SER A 36 -10.53 -11.41 0.80
N ALA A 37 -9.33 -10.95 1.20
CA ALA A 37 -8.39 -11.77 1.96
C ALA A 37 -8.95 -12.17 3.33
N LYS A 38 -9.70 -11.29 3.99
CA LYS A 38 -10.35 -11.57 5.28
C LYS A 38 -11.44 -12.63 5.18
N MET A 39 -12.14 -12.72 4.03
CA MET A 39 -13.11 -13.78 3.76
C MET A 39 -12.47 -15.15 3.47
N LEU A 40 -11.14 -15.21 3.39
CA LEU A 40 -10.34 -16.39 3.03
C LEU A 40 -9.40 -16.80 4.17
N THR A 41 -9.81 -16.65 5.44
CA THR A 41 -8.96 -16.96 6.59
C THR A 41 -8.54 -18.43 6.68
N GLU A 42 -9.33 -19.34 6.08
CA GLU A 42 -9.01 -20.77 5.98
C GLU A 42 -7.95 -21.08 4.90
N ILE A 43 -7.72 -20.16 3.98
CA ILE A 43 -6.71 -20.29 2.92
C ILE A 43 -5.38 -19.73 3.42
N PRO A 44 -4.27 -20.48 3.36
CA PRO A 44 -2.97 -20.01 3.79
C PRO A 44 -2.54 -18.71 3.06
N ALA A 45 -1.85 -17.82 3.77
CA ALA A 45 -1.41 -16.53 3.21
C ALA A 45 -0.57 -16.69 1.93
N LEU A 46 0.32 -17.70 1.88
CA LEU A 46 1.14 -17.99 0.70
C LEU A 46 0.31 -18.46 -0.50
N GLU A 47 -0.77 -19.21 -0.27
CA GLU A 47 -1.68 -19.63 -1.33
C GLU A 47 -2.45 -18.43 -1.92
N LYS A 48 -2.92 -17.51 -1.07
CA LYS A 48 -3.49 -16.22 -1.52
C LYS A 48 -2.50 -15.45 -2.41
N VAL A 49 -1.21 -15.41 -2.01
CA VAL A 49 -0.14 -14.78 -2.81
C VAL A 49 0.06 -15.52 -4.13
N PHE A 50 0.03 -16.86 -4.13
CA PHE A 50 0.21 -17.67 -5.33
C PHE A 50 -0.90 -17.42 -6.35
N VAL A 51 -2.16 -17.62 -5.95
CA VAL A 51 -3.33 -17.48 -6.86
C VAL A 51 -3.43 -16.06 -7.41
N ARG A 52 -3.31 -15.04 -6.54
CA ARG A 52 -3.35 -13.65 -7.03
C ARG A 52 -2.19 -13.32 -7.98
N SER A 53 -1.00 -13.92 -7.77
CA SER A 53 0.14 -13.71 -8.65
C SER A 53 -0.11 -14.31 -10.04
N LEU A 54 -0.72 -15.49 -10.10
CA LEU A 54 -1.13 -16.11 -11.35
C LEU A 54 -2.10 -15.21 -12.13
N ILE A 55 -3.15 -14.71 -11.46
CA ILE A 55 -4.12 -13.77 -12.05
C ILE A 55 -3.41 -12.50 -12.55
N SER A 56 -2.53 -11.92 -11.74
CA SER A 56 -1.80 -10.70 -12.09
C SER A 56 -0.87 -10.91 -13.29
N ILE A 57 -0.19 -12.05 -13.41
CA ILE A 57 0.65 -12.38 -14.56
C ILE A 57 -0.20 -12.40 -15.84
N VAL A 58 -1.30 -13.14 -15.83
CA VAL A 58 -2.20 -13.25 -17.01
C VAL A 58 -2.69 -11.86 -17.43
N LEU A 59 -3.23 -11.08 -16.49
CA LEU A 59 -3.76 -9.75 -16.78
C LEU A 59 -2.68 -8.76 -17.25
N THR A 60 -1.49 -8.82 -16.65
CA THR A 60 -0.42 -7.89 -17.04
C THR A 60 0.18 -8.27 -18.37
N LEU A 61 0.37 -9.58 -18.68
CA LEU A 61 0.85 -10.02 -19.97
C LEU A 61 -0.12 -9.69 -21.11
N THR A 62 -1.43 -9.84 -20.88
CA THR A 62 -2.44 -9.43 -21.87
C THR A 62 -2.41 -7.92 -22.10
N ALA A 63 -2.29 -7.12 -21.04
CA ALA A 63 -2.16 -5.67 -21.13
C ALA A 63 -0.88 -5.23 -21.87
N LEU A 64 0.27 -5.88 -21.58
CA LEU A 64 1.55 -5.61 -22.27
C LEU A 64 1.47 -5.91 -23.76
N ARG A 65 0.84 -7.06 -24.13
CA ARG A 65 0.63 -7.42 -25.54
C ARG A 65 -0.26 -6.41 -26.24
N ALA A 66 -1.37 -6.02 -25.63
CA ALA A 66 -2.30 -5.03 -26.18
C ALA A 66 -1.63 -3.65 -26.36
N ALA A 67 -0.80 -3.24 -25.41
CA ALA A 67 -0.03 -1.99 -25.45
C ALA A 67 1.23 -2.08 -26.33
N LYS A 68 1.55 -3.24 -26.91
CA LYS A 68 2.77 -3.48 -27.71
C LYS A 68 4.08 -3.09 -26.98
N VAL A 69 4.11 -3.25 -25.66
CA VAL A 69 5.27 -2.91 -24.82
C VAL A 69 6.23 -4.09 -24.79
N SER A 70 7.53 -3.82 -25.03
CA SER A 70 8.58 -4.83 -24.95
C SER A 70 8.77 -5.34 -23.52
N LEU A 71 8.98 -6.65 -23.35
CA LEU A 71 9.27 -7.30 -22.07
C LEU A 71 10.71 -7.11 -21.57
N ARG A 72 11.52 -6.29 -22.25
CA ARG A 72 12.92 -6.06 -21.86
C ARG A 72 13.00 -4.96 -20.80
N PRO A 73 13.37 -5.29 -19.54
CA PRO A 73 13.57 -4.30 -18.51
C PRO A 73 14.92 -3.58 -18.67
N ASN A 74 14.97 -2.29 -18.34
CA ASN A 74 16.22 -1.53 -18.33
C ASN A 74 17.02 -1.77 -17.02
N ASN A 75 16.34 -2.06 -15.91
CA ASN A 75 16.96 -2.22 -14.59
C ASN A 75 16.49 -3.51 -13.88
N PRO A 76 16.89 -4.72 -14.36
CA PRO A 76 16.40 -5.99 -13.85
C PRO A 76 16.72 -6.20 -12.36
N GLY A 77 17.89 -5.75 -11.88
CA GLY A 77 18.28 -5.88 -10.48
C GLY A 77 17.35 -5.09 -9.55
N LYS A 78 17.03 -3.83 -9.87
CA LYS A 78 16.10 -3.04 -9.05
C LYS A 78 14.69 -3.61 -9.09
N LEU A 79 14.27 -4.18 -10.22
CA LEU A 79 12.98 -4.88 -10.34
C LEU A 79 12.93 -6.13 -9.46
N ALA A 80 14.02 -6.90 -9.40
CA ALA A 80 14.11 -8.08 -8.53
C ALA A 80 14.02 -7.69 -7.05
N PHE A 81 14.76 -6.66 -6.60
CA PHE A 81 14.65 -6.15 -5.21
C PHE A 81 13.24 -5.63 -4.90
N ARG A 82 12.64 -4.87 -5.84
CA ARG A 82 11.24 -4.41 -5.69
C ARG A 82 10.28 -5.58 -5.55
N ALA A 83 10.47 -6.62 -6.35
CA ALA A 83 9.62 -7.81 -6.33
C ALA A 83 9.80 -8.60 -5.02
N PHE A 84 11.02 -8.77 -4.55
CA PHE A 84 11.34 -9.45 -3.30
C PHE A 84 10.74 -8.74 -2.07
N PHE A 85 10.99 -7.44 -1.92
CA PHE A 85 10.40 -6.68 -0.81
C PHE A 85 8.88 -6.59 -0.93
N GLY A 86 8.35 -6.51 -2.15
CA GLY A 86 6.91 -6.57 -2.38
C GLY A 86 6.31 -7.91 -1.97
N PHE A 87 6.99 -9.02 -2.26
CA PHE A 87 6.57 -10.36 -1.84
C PHE A 87 6.51 -10.47 -0.31
N LEU A 88 7.58 -10.10 0.39
CA LEU A 88 7.61 -10.12 1.85
C LEU A 88 6.52 -9.23 2.45
N GLY A 89 6.36 -8.01 1.93
CA GLY A 89 5.34 -7.09 2.39
C GLY A 89 3.93 -7.65 2.22
N LEU A 90 3.64 -8.30 1.10
CA LEU A 90 2.31 -8.86 0.85
C LEU A 90 2.04 -10.13 1.65
N TRP A 91 3.02 -11.03 1.75
CA TRP A 91 2.90 -12.22 2.58
C TRP A 91 2.59 -11.82 4.02
N PHE A 92 3.38 -10.93 4.59
CA PHE A 92 3.18 -10.41 5.94
C PHE A 92 1.82 -9.70 6.09
N TYR A 93 1.34 -9.04 5.03
CA TYR A 93 0.03 -8.39 5.06
C TYR A 93 -1.12 -9.39 5.20
N PHE A 94 -1.08 -10.48 4.45
CA PHE A 94 -2.09 -11.52 4.59
C PHE A 94 -2.00 -12.26 5.93
N GLU A 95 -0.78 -12.50 6.43
CA GLU A 95 -0.56 -13.03 7.77
C GLU A 95 -1.15 -12.12 8.88
N ALA A 96 -1.03 -10.79 8.70
CA ALA A 96 -1.64 -9.84 9.62
C ALA A 96 -3.19 -9.88 9.54
N ILE A 97 -3.76 -9.85 8.32
CA ILE A 97 -5.22 -9.89 8.12
C ILE A 97 -5.85 -11.15 8.72
N ASP A 98 -5.17 -12.28 8.65
CA ASP A 98 -5.67 -13.54 9.21
C ASP A 98 -5.68 -13.55 10.74
N ARG A 99 -4.82 -12.73 11.41
CA ARG A 99 -4.60 -12.75 12.86
C ARG A 99 -5.22 -11.60 13.64
N ILE A 100 -5.55 -10.50 12.96
CA ILE A 100 -6.11 -9.30 13.63
C ILE A 100 -7.29 -8.75 12.82
N PRO A 101 -8.17 -7.92 13.44
CA PRO A 101 -9.29 -7.30 12.74
C PRO A 101 -8.84 -6.52 11.50
N LEU A 102 -9.64 -6.58 10.43
CA LEU A 102 -9.32 -5.98 9.12
C LEU A 102 -8.96 -4.50 9.24
N GLY A 103 -9.77 -3.72 9.95
CA GLY A 103 -9.52 -2.30 10.18
C GLY A 103 -8.18 -2.04 10.89
N THR A 104 -7.82 -2.90 11.87
CA THR A 104 -6.53 -2.82 12.59
C THR A 104 -5.37 -3.16 11.66
N ALA A 105 -5.46 -4.25 10.88
CA ALA A 105 -4.42 -4.67 9.95
C ALA A 105 -4.10 -3.57 8.93
N VAL A 106 -5.14 -2.96 8.33
CA VAL A 106 -4.99 -1.85 7.38
C VAL A 106 -4.44 -0.60 8.08
N THR A 107 -4.84 -0.33 9.32
CA THR A 107 -4.32 0.80 10.10
C THR A 107 -2.83 0.66 10.38
N VAL A 108 -2.38 -0.53 10.82
CA VAL A 108 -0.96 -0.81 11.08
C VAL A 108 -0.15 -0.74 9.78
N TYR A 109 -0.64 -1.31 8.67
CA TYR A 109 -0.02 -1.18 7.36
C TYR A 109 0.17 0.28 6.95
N ASN A 110 -0.76 1.16 7.28
CA ASN A 110 -0.68 2.59 6.93
C ASN A 110 0.36 3.38 7.74
N THR A 111 1.16 2.74 8.59
CA THR A 111 2.43 3.30 9.10
C THR A 111 3.56 3.26 8.06
N THR A 112 3.35 2.66 6.89
CA THR A 112 4.31 2.64 5.77
C THR A 112 4.99 3.98 5.47
N PRO A 113 4.31 5.16 5.50
CA PRO A 113 4.98 6.44 5.28
C PRO A 113 6.05 6.77 6.32
N LEU A 114 5.88 6.31 7.55
CA LEU A 114 6.85 6.51 8.64
C LEU A 114 8.12 5.70 8.36
N PHE A 115 7.94 4.45 7.94
CA PHE A 115 9.06 3.60 7.50
C PHE A 115 9.69 4.12 6.20
N ALA A 116 8.92 4.70 5.27
CA ALA A 116 9.47 5.30 4.06
C ALA A 116 10.39 6.50 4.39
N ALA A 117 10.05 7.31 5.39
CA ALA A 117 10.91 8.38 5.88
C ALA A 117 12.18 7.82 6.54
N LEU A 118 12.07 6.76 7.33
CA LEU A 118 13.20 6.08 7.95
C LEU A 118 14.14 5.45 6.92
N VAL A 119 13.59 4.77 5.92
CA VAL A 119 14.36 4.18 4.80
C VAL A 119 15.08 5.28 4.01
N GLY A 120 14.43 6.42 3.74
CA GLY A 120 15.05 7.59 3.12
C GLY A 120 16.26 8.07 3.90
N ALA A 121 16.14 8.16 5.23
CA ALA A 121 17.24 8.58 6.09
C ALA A 121 18.40 7.56 6.11
N LEU A 122 18.11 6.27 6.27
CA LEU A 122 19.13 5.22 6.44
C LEU A 122 19.80 4.81 5.13
N VAL A 123 19.03 4.74 4.02
CA VAL A 123 19.52 4.21 2.74
C VAL A 123 20.01 5.33 1.81
N LEU A 124 19.34 6.49 1.82
CA LEU A 124 19.67 7.63 0.96
C LEU A 124 20.53 8.68 1.67
N GLY A 125 20.87 8.48 2.95
CA GLY A 125 21.67 9.42 3.75
C GLY A 125 20.93 10.74 4.03
N GLU A 126 19.61 10.79 3.85
CA GLU A 126 18.82 11.96 4.18
C GLU A 126 18.79 12.19 5.68
N LYS A 127 18.97 13.44 6.12
CA LYS A 127 18.88 13.76 7.56
C LYS A 127 17.48 13.57 8.08
N LEU A 128 17.27 12.62 8.98
CA LEU A 128 16.01 12.43 9.66
C LEU A 128 15.71 13.70 10.51
N ARG A 129 14.65 14.39 10.17
CA ARG A 129 14.24 15.57 10.92
C ARG A 129 13.60 15.11 12.24
N TRP A 130 13.83 15.86 13.32
CA TRP A 130 13.26 15.54 14.63
C TRP A 130 11.73 15.36 14.59
N VAL A 131 11.03 16.13 13.74
CA VAL A 131 9.58 16.02 13.52
C VAL A 131 9.19 14.65 12.92
N GLN A 132 10.04 14.07 12.06
CA GLN A 132 9.82 12.73 11.50
C GLN A 132 10.02 11.65 12.56
N ALA A 133 11.03 11.83 13.43
CA ALA A 133 11.23 10.94 14.57
C ALA A 133 10.04 11.00 15.54
N LEU A 134 9.53 12.21 15.86
CA LEU A 134 8.33 12.39 16.66
C LEU A 134 7.09 11.74 15.99
N SER A 135 6.92 11.93 14.68
CA SER A 135 5.84 11.26 13.92
C SER A 135 5.92 9.75 14.07
N LEU A 136 7.10 9.15 13.97
CA LEU A 136 7.29 7.71 14.15
C LEU A 136 6.86 7.27 15.56
N LEU A 137 7.29 7.98 16.59
CA LEU A 137 6.91 7.68 17.98
C LEU A 137 5.39 7.80 18.21
N VAL A 138 4.74 8.84 17.71
CA VAL A 138 3.28 9.02 17.82
C VAL A 138 2.54 7.92 17.05
N GLY A 139 3.02 7.54 15.85
CA GLY A 139 2.43 6.47 15.06
C GLY A 139 2.54 5.11 15.73
N LEU A 140 3.70 4.78 16.28
CA LEU A 140 3.90 3.56 17.09
C LEU A 140 3.09 3.60 18.37
N GLY A 141 2.95 4.78 19.01
CA GLY A 141 2.07 5.00 20.15
C GLY A 141 0.61 4.71 19.84
N GLY A 142 0.13 5.06 18.63
CA GLY A 142 -1.21 4.71 18.14
C GLY A 142 -1.43 3.20 18.03
N ILE A 143 -0.40 2.44 17.60
CA ILE A 143 -0.45 0.97 17.58
C ILE A 143 -0.47 0.42 19.01
N GLY A 144 0.36 0.95 19.90
CA GLY A 144 0.38 0.60 21.31
C GLY A 144 -0.98 0.88 21.99
N PHE A 145 -1.64 1.99 21.65
CA PHE A 145 -2.98 2.31 22.11
C PHE A 145 -3.99 1.24 21.66
N ILE A 146 -4.01 0.87 20.39
CA ILE A 146 -4.89 -0.20 19.87
C ILE A 146 -4.64 -1.48 20.69
N LYS A 147 -3.39 -1.90 20.84
CA LYS A 147 -3.06 -3.14 21.56
C LYS A 147 -3.40 -3.09 23.03
N GLY A 148 -3.18 -1.95 23.70
CA GLY A 148 -3.44 -1.78 25.12
C GLY A 148 -4.92 -1.88 25.49
N PHE A 149 -5.81 -1.45 24.61
CA PHE A 149 -7.26 -1.44 24.82
C PHE A 149 -8.05 -2.49 24.04
N SER A 150 -7.38 -3.31 23.25
CA SER A 150 -7.97 -4.42 22.47
C SER A 150 -7.18 -5.71 22.72
N PRO A 151 -7.48 -6.43 23.81
CA PRO A 151 -6.75 -7.67 24.16
C PRO A 151 -6.78 -8.74 23.06
N GLU A 152 -7.85 -8.76 22.24
CA GLU A 152 -8.06 -9.68 21.13
C GLU A 152 -7.06 -9.47 19.98
N VAL A 153 -6.41 -8.31 19.92
CA VAL A 153 -5.41 -8.00 18.91
C VAL A 153 -4.09 -8.70 19.25
N SER A 154 -3.69 -9.66 18.43
CA SER A 154 -2.47 -10.45 18.61
C SER A 154 -1.21 -9.61 18.38
N TRP A 155 -0.19 -9.74 19.26
CA TRP A 155 1.14 -9.18 19.02
C TRP A 155 1.80 -9.71 17.76
N VAL A 156 1.59 -11.00 17.45
CA VAL A 156 2.10 -11.63 16.23
C VAL A 156 1.52 -10.95 14.99
N GLY A 157 0.20 -10.69 14.99
CA GLY A 157 -0.47 -9.97 13.91
C GLY A 157 0.03 -8.52 13.76
N ILE A 158 0.32 -7.83 14.87
CA ILE A 158 0.93 -6.48 14.84
C ILE A 158 2.34 -6.53 14.24
N CYS A 159 3.17 -7.50 14.64
CA CYS A 159 4.52 -7.65 14.08
C CYS A 159 4.49 -7.92 12.57
N PHE A 160 3.58 -8.76 12.10
CA PHE A 160 3.37 -8.94 10.65
C PHE A 160 2.90 -7.65 9.98
N GLY A 161 1.98 -6.90 10.58
CA GLY A 161 1.52 -5.60 10.06
C GLY A 161 2.65 -4.57 9.96
N LEU A 162 3.52 -4.47 10.98
CA LEU A 162 4.70 -3.59 10.97
C LEU A 162 5.73 -4.05 9.93
N GLY A 163 5.97 -5.35 9.82
CA GLY A 163 6.81 -5.93 8.77
C GLY A 163 6.28 -5.60 7.37
N THR A 164 4.96 -5.69 7.18
CA THR A 164 4.28 -5.24 5.95
C THR A 164 4.61 -3.79 5.65
N ALA A 165 4.45 -2.90 6.63
CA ALA A 165 4.71 -1.47 6.46
C ALA A 165 6.18 -1.19 6.08
N PHE A 166 7.12 -1.87 6.74
CA PHE A 166 8.56 -1.74 6.45
C PHE A 166 8.92 -2.23 5.04
N PHE A 167 8.55 -3.46 4.68
CA PHE A 167 8.86 -4.00 3.36
C PHE A 167 8.13 -3.27 2.23
N SER A 168 6.91 -2.81 2.46
CA SER A 168 6.19 -1.95 1.51
C SER A 168 6.87 -0.61 1.31
N ALA A 169 7.44 -0.01 2.35
CA ALA A 169 8.20 1.23 2.25
C ALA A 169 9.43 1.08 1.33
N LEU A 170 10.18 -0.03 1.48
CA LEU A 170 11.29 -0.37 0.58
C LEU A 170 10.81 -0.58 -0.86
N ALA A 171 9.77 -1.39 -1.04
CA ALA A 171 9.22 -1.69 -2.36
C ALA A 171 8.71 -0.43 -3.08
N TYR A 172 7.98 0.46 -2.39
CA TYR A 172 7.42 1.69 -2.98
C TYR A 172 8.49 2.73 -3.31
N SER A 173 9.54 2.80 -2.50
CA SER A 173 10.71 3.63 -2.79
C SER A 173 11.38 3.17 -4.09
N LEU A 174 11.54 1.85 -4.29
CA LEU A 174 12.05 1.28 -5.53
C LEU A 174 11.11 1.51 -6.72
N VAL A 175 9.79 1.34 -6.54
CA VAL A 175 8.81 1.68 -7.60
C VAL A 175 8.97 3.12 -8.03
N ARG A 176 9.09 4.07 -7.09
CA ARG A 176 9.28 5.49 -7.38
C ARG A 176 10.51 5.75 -8.25
N VAL A 177 11.62 5.06 -8.00
CA VAL A 177 12.84 5.16 -8.82
C VAL A 177 12.61 4.53 -10.19
N LEU A 178 12.03 3.33 -10.23
CA LEU A 178 11.78 2.56 -11.45
C LEU A 178 10.81 3.25 -12.40
N THR A 179 9.83 4.00 -11.92
CA THR A 179 8.87 4.72 -12.79
C THR A 179 9.53 5.77 -13.69
N ARG A 180 10.81 6.11 -13.46
CA ARG A 180 11.56 7.03 -14.31
C ARG A 180 12.20 6.34 -15.52
N THR A 181 12.44 5.03 -15.44
CA THR A 181 13.19 4.28 -16.44
C THR A 181 12.43 3.09 -17.01
N GLU A 182 11.38 2.63 -16.34
CA GLU A 182 10.61 1.45 -16.70
C GLU A 182 9.17 1.81 -17.04
N HIS A 183 8.58 1.04 -17.94
CA HIS A 183 7.15 1.11 -18.19
C HIS A 183 6.36 0.59 -16.97
N ALA A 184 5.24 1.23 -16.63
CA ALA A 184 4.46 0.88 -15.44
C ALA A 184 4.07 -0.61 -15.39
N LEU A 185 3.65 -1.19 -16.52
CA LEU A 185 3.28 -2.61 -16.61
C LEU A 185 4.47 -3.57 -16.40
N ILE A 186 5.70 -3.17 -16.74
CA ILE A 186 6.91 -3.97 -16.44
C ILE A 186 7.14 -4.01 -14.92
N ILE A 187 7.00 -2.87 -14.24
CA ILE A 187 7.13 -2.80 -12.78
C ILE A 187 6.06 -3.66 -12.09
N VAL A 188 4.82 -3.61 -12.60
CA VAL A 188 3.71 -4.42 -12.08
C VAL A 188 3.94 -5.90 -12.32
N LEU A 189 4.45 -6.30 -13.50
CA LEU A 189 4.73 -7.69 -13.87
C LEU A 189 5.85 -8.32 -13.03
N ALA A 190 6.91 -7.57 -12.75
CA ALA A 190 8.07 -8.08 -12.01
C ALA A 190 7.69 -8.67 -10.65
N PHE A 191 6.71 -8.06 -9.97
CA PHE A 191 6.26 -8.49 -8.67
C PHE A 191 5.65 -9.90 -8.67
N PRO A 192 4.58 -10.21 -9.42
CA PRO A 192 4.00 -11.53 -9.43
C PRO A 192 4.90 -12.59 -10.06
N LEU A 193 5.79 -12.22 -10.99
CA LEU A 193 6.76 -13.17 -11.56
C LEU A 193 7.71 -13.75 -10.52
N LEU A 194 8.12 -12.97 -9.52
CA LEU A 194 8.94 -13.46 -8.41
C LEU A 194 8.06 -14.05 -7.30
N SER A 195 6.92 -13.44 -7.02
CA SER A 195 6.05 -13.88 -5.91
C SER A 195 5.44 -15.25 -6.16
N LEU A 196 5.13 -15.61 -7.40
CA LEU A 196 4.55 -16.90 -7.76
C LEU A 196 5.45 -18.08 -7.37
N PRO A 197 6.71 -18.16 -7.86
CA PRO A 197 7.60 -19.26 -7.49
C PRO A 197 7.99 -19.25 -6.00
N MET A 198 8.13 -18.07 -5.40
CA MET A 198 8.44 -17.97 -3.97
C MET A 198 7.28 -18.49 -3.11
N ALA A 199 6.05 -18.14 -3.43
CA ALA A 199 4.88 -18.62 -2.71
C ALA A 199 4.69 -20.14 -2.89
N ALA A 200 4.93 -20.66 -4.10
CA ALA A 200 4.91 -22.10 -4.34
C ALA A 200 6.00 -22.82 -3.53
N LEU A 201 7.25 -22.32 -3.61
CA LEU A 201 8.39 -22.98 -2.93
C LEU A 201 8.23 -23.04 -1.41
N LEU A 202 7.68 -21.95 -0.82
CA LEU A 202 7.58 -21.81 0.64
C LEU A 202 6.28 -22.39 1.22
N GLY A 203 5.23 -22.53 0.43
CA GLY A 203 3.89 -22.82 0.96
C GLY A 203 3.14 -23.98 0.32
N TYR A 204 3.66 -24.64 -0.73
CA TYR A 204 2.89 -25.64 -1.48
C TYR A 204 2.39 -26.82 -0.63
N GLN A 205 3.10 -27.15 0.46
CA GLN A 205 2.73 -28.26 1.36
C GLN A 205 1.47 -27.95 2.20
N ASP A 206 1.19 -26.67 2.43
CA ASP A 206 0.08 -26.20 3.24
C ASP A 206 -1.13 -25.78 2.39
N PHE A 207 -1.03 -25.84 1.06
CA PHE A 207 -2.12 -25.40 0.17
C PHE A 207 -3.35 -26.29 0.35
N VAL A 208 -4.50 -25.63 0.44
CA VAL A 208 -5.80 -26.28 0.61
C VAL A 208 -6.67 -26.03 -0.62
N MET A 209 -7.56 -26.97 -0.94
CA MET A 209 -8.48 -26.78 -2.07
C MET A 209 -9.58 -25.78 -1.70
N PRO A 210 -9.67 -24.61 -2.37
CA PRO A 210 -10.69 -23.62 -2.07
C PRO A 210 -12.11 -24.14 -2.40
N THR A 211 -13.09 -23.75 -1.61
CA THR A 211 -14.51 -23.96 -1.95
C THR A 211 -14.89 -23.15 -3.19
N THR A 212 -16.06 -23.44 -3.79
CA THR A 212 -16.56 -22.65 -4.92
C THR A 212 -16.66 -21.17 -4.60
N THR A 213 -17.15 -20.81 -3.41
CA THR A 213 -17.18 -19.42 -2.92
C THR A 213 -15.78 -18.88 -2.69
N GLY A 214 -14.85 -19.70 -2.19
CA GLY A 214 -13.43 -19.34 -2.00
C GLY A 214 -12.76 -18.94 -3.31
N TRP A 215 -13.04 -19.66 -4.41
CA TRP A 215 -12.53 -19.27 -5.74
C TRP A 215 -13.06 -17.91 -6.20
N GLY A 216 -14.32 -17.59 -5.88
CA GLY A 216 -14.89 -16.25 -6.17
C GLY A 216 -14.14 -15.14 -5.42
N TRP A 217 -13.86 -15.34 -4.12
CA TRP A 217 -13.08 -14.39 -3.32
C TRP A 217 -11.62 -14.30 -3.77
N LEU A 218 -10.98 -15.40 -4.15
CA LEU A 218 -9.61 -15.41 -4.70
C LEU A 218 -9.53 -14.64 -6.03
N LEU A 219 -10.53 -14.80 -6.89
CA LEU A 219 -10.61 -14.03 -8.14
C LEU A 219 -10.77 -12.54 -7.86
N LEU A 220 -11.68 -12.15 -6.97
CA LEU A 220 -11.88 -10.75 -6.58
C LEU A 220 -10.60 -10.18 -5.96
N LEU A 221 -9.93 -10.94 -5.08
CA LEU A 221 -8.66 -10.57 -4.47
C LEU A 221 -7.58 -10.30 -5.54
N GLY A 222 -7.46 -11.18 -6.54
CA GLY A 222 -6.51 -11.03 -7.63
C GLY A 222 -6.80 -9.81 -8.52
N LEU A 223 -8.06 -9.61 -8.92
CA LEU A 223 -8.49 -8.47 -9.74
C LEU A 223 -8.29 -7.13 -9.00
N ALA A 224 -8.72 -7.07 -7.74
CA ALA A 224 -8.55 -5.89 -6.90
C ALA A 224 -7.06 -5.57 -6.66
N THR A 225 -6.23 -6.60 -6.44
CA THR A 225 -4.78 -6.40 -6.32
C THR A 225 -4.18 -5.84 -7.61
N GLN A 226 -4.57 -6.37 -8.76
CA GLN A 226 -4.06 -5.91 -10.06
C GLN A 226 -4.43 -4.44 -10.29
N GLY A 227 -5.69 -4.08 -10.07
CA GLY A 227 -6.15 -2.69 -10.15
C GLY A 227 -5.38 -1.78 -9.22
N GLY A 228 -5.23 -2.19 -7.95
CA GLY A 228 -4.48 -1.46 -6.93
C GLY A 228 -3.02 -1.23 -7.32
N GLN A 229 -2.34 -2.25 -7.83
CA GLN A 229 -0.92 -2.16 -8.24
C GLN A 229 -0.72 -1.25 -9.46
N VAL A 230 -1.59 -1.32 -10.46
CA VAL A 230 -1.54 -0.43 -11.62
C VAL A 230 -1.74 1.01 -11.17
N CYS A 231 -2.78 1.28 -10.39
CA CYS A 231 -3.08 2.62 -9.87
C CYS A 231 -1.95 3.15 -8.98
N LEU A 232 -1.40 2.33 -8.07
CA LEU A 232 -0.25 2.68 -7.24
C LEU A 232 0.97 3.08 -8.07
N THR A 233 1.30 2.27 -9.07
CA THR A 233 2.46 2.53 -9.93
C THR A 233 2.31 3.83 -10.70
N HIS A 234 1.11 4.12 -11.23
CA HIS A 234 0.82 5.41 -11.85
C HIS A 234 0.85 6.55 -10.84
N GLY A 235 0.29 6.39 -9.65
CA GLY A 235 0.31 7.40 -8.59
C GLY A 235 1.73 7.79 -8.15
N LEU A 236 2.62 6.79 -8.04
CA LEU A 236 4.03 6.99 -7.67
C LEU A 236 4.89 7.69 -8.74
N ARG A 237 4.40 7.86 -9.96
CA ARG A 237 5.03 8.74 -10.96
C ARG A 237 4.91 10.22 -10.57
N TYR A 238 3.82 10.59 -9.90
CA TYR A 238 3.48 11.99 -9.56
C TYR A 238 3.82 12.36 -8.13
N HIS A 239 3.93 11.36 -7.23
CA HIS A 239 4.15 11.58 -5.81
C HIS A 239 5.38 10.83 -5.29
N THR A 240 5.99 11.33 -4.22
CA THR A 240 6.97 10.55 -3.44
C THR A 240 6.30 9.37 -2.76
N ALA A 241 7.06 8.34 -2.41
CA ALA A 241 6.51 7.17 -1.70
C ALA A 241 5.78 7.58 -0.41
N THR A 242 6.37 8.48 0.38
CA THR A 242 5.77 9.01 1.61
C THR A 242 4.43 9.72 1.33
N ARG A 243 4.36 10.61 0.32
CA ARG A 243 3.11 11.33 0.02
C ARG A 243 2.04 10.42 -0.57
N ALA A 244 2.44 9.50 -1.44
CA ALA A 244 1.53 8.53 -2.04
C ALA A 244 0.87 7.66 -0.95
N THR A 245 1.65 7.12 -0.02
CA THR A 245 1.13 6.30 1.07
C THR A 245 0.31 7.10 2.09
N GLN A 246 0.61 8.40 2.30
CA GLN A 246 -0.24 9.29 3.10
C GLN A 246 -1.64 9.49 2.47
N ILE A 247 -1.72 9.65 1.14
CA ILE A 247 -3.00 9.70 0.43
C ILE A 247 -3.72 8.35 0.56
N GLY A 248 -2.97 7.25 0.48
CA GLY A 248 -3.46 5.88 0.66
C GLY A 248 -4.11 5.61 2.02
N PHE A 249 -3.90 6.48 3.05
CA PHE A 249 -4.53 6.35 4.36
C PHE A 249 -6.07 6.37 4.29
N VAL A 250 -6.66 6.94 3.26
CA VAL A 250 -8.11 6.85 2.98
C VAL A 250 -8.56 5.38 2.90
N GLY A 251 -7.67 4.46 2.53
CA GLY A 251 -7.92 3.02 2.56
C GLY A 251 -8.30 2.47 3.94
N VAL A 252 -7.88 3.12 5.04
CA VAL A 252 -8.31 2.74 6.40
C VAL A 252 -9.82 2.93 6.55
N ILE A 253 -10.35 4.04 6.05
CA ILE A 253 -11.80 4.32 6.09
C ILE A 253 -12.55 3.27 5.27
N PHE A 254 -12.09 2.98 4.05
CA PHE A 254 -12.70 1.95 3.21
C PHE A 254 -12.62 0.56 3.87
N ALA A 255 -11.49 0.19 4.47
CA ALA A 255 -11.32 -1.08 5.15
C ALA A 255 -12.22 -1.20 6.38
N MET A 256 -12.34 -0.15 7.19
CA MET A 256 -13.26 -0.13 8.35
C MET A 256 -14.72 -0.26 7.92
N LEU A 257 -15.13 0.41 6.83
CA LEU A 257 -16.49 0.28 6.30
C LEU A 257 -16.75 -1.13 5.75
N LEU A 258 -15.78 -1.72 5.04
CA LEU A 258 -15.89 -3.09 4.52
C LEU A 258 -15.84 -4.14 5.63
N ALA A 259 -15.19 -3.86 6.76
CA ALA A 259 -15.15 -4.76 7.90
C ALA A 259 -16.53 -4.97 8.53
N ILE A 260 -17.43 -3.97 8.47
CA ILE A 260 -18.78 -4.04 9.07
C ILE A 260 -19.56 -5.27 8.57
N PRO A 261 -19.78 -5.48 7.26
CA PRO A 261 -20.49 -6.65 6.77
C PRO A 261 -19.68 -7.95 6.88
N ILE A 262 -18.34 -7.90 6.98
CA ILE A 262 -17.46 -9.06 7.00
C ILE A 262 -17.27 -9.61 8.41
N GLU A 263 -17.01 -8.74 9.37
CA GLU A 263 -16.75 -9.10 10.76
C GLU A 263 -18.01 -8.98 11.65
N GLY A 264 -19.11 -8.46 11.11
CA GLY A 264 -20.39 -8.30 11.80
C GLY A 264 -20.36 -7.29 12.95
N SER A 265 -19.32 -6.44 13.03
CA SER A 265 -19.11 -5.49 14.11
C SER A 265 -18.74 -4.12 13.60
N LEU A 266 -19.19 -3.07 14.29
CA LEU A 266 -18.75 -1.70 14.02
C LEU A 266 -17.31 -1.53 14.51
N PRO A 267 -16.50 -0.66 13.85
CA PRO A 267 -15.19 -0.32 14.34
C PRO A 267 -15.27 0.20 15.78
N THR A 268 -14.45 -0.36 16.65
CA THR A 268 -14.42 0.06 18.05
C THR A 268 -13.82 1.47 18.18
N TRP A 269 -14.18 2.18 19.27
CA TRP A 269 -13.59 3.50 19.53
C TRP A 269 -12.06 3.43 19.64
N VAL A 270 -11.51 2.28 20.06
CA VAL A 270 -10.06 2.04 20.13
C VAL A 270 -9.43 1.98 18.74
N GLN A 271 -10.07 1.27 17.81
CA GLN A 271 -9.61 1.20 16.41
C GLN A 271 -9.65 2.57 15.74
N VAL A 272 -10.74 3.32 15.93
CA VAL A 272 -10.89 4.69 15.40
C VAL A 272 -9.88 5.64 16.02
N GLY A 273 -9.71 5.58 17.36
CA GLY A 273 -8.73 6.41 18.08
C GLY A 273 -7.29 6.13 17.67
N GLY A 274 -6.92 4.85 17.53
CA GLY A 274 -5.60 4.44 17.04
C GLY A 274 -5.34 4.89 15.61
N ALA A 275 -6.33 4.75 14.73
CA ALA A 275 -6.25 5.26 13.35
C ALA A 275 -6.08 6.78 13.33
N ALA A 276 -6.82 7.52 14.19
CA ALA A 276 -6.68 8.97 14.30
C ALA A 276 -5.28 9.38 14.80
N LEU A 277 -4.69 8.67 15.77
CA LEU A 277 -3.32 8.91 16.24
C LEU A 277 -2.29 8.69 15.11
N ILE A 278 -2.44 7.62 14.33
CA ILE A 278 -1.56 7.36 13.19
C ILE A 278 -1.75 8.43 12.12
N PHE A 279 -2.98 8.84 11.81
CA PHE A 279 -3.24 9.95 10.90
C PHE A 279 -2.62 11.26 11.37
N LEU A 280 -2.74 11.58 12.66
CA LEU A 280 -2.10 12.75 13.26
C LEU A 280 -0.58 12.69 13.11
N SER A 281 0.02 11.52 13.37
CA SER A 281 1.47 11.31 13.19
C SER A 281 1.92 11.63 11.77
N LEU A 282 1.17 11.15 10.76
CA LEU A 282 1.45 11.41 9.35
C LEU A 282 1.32 12.90 9.00
N SER A 283 0.39 13.60 9.66
CA SER A 283 0.20 15.04 9.48
C SER A 283 1.34 15.85 10.08
N LEU A 284 1.85 15.46 11.23
CA LEU A 284 3.04 16.07 11.87
C LEU A 284 4.29 15.90 11.00
N GLY A 285 4.48 14.74 10.37
CA GLY A 285 5.61 14.47 9.48
C GLY A 285 5.67 15.30 8.19
N ARG A 286 4.64 16.09 7.87
CA ARG A 286 4.54 16.97 6.69
C ARG A 286 5.46 18.20 6.72
N GLY A 287 6.69 18.12 7.22
CA GLY A 287 7.64 19.22 7.09
C GLY A 287 7.86 19.61 5.62
N LYS A 288 7.85 20.89 5.30
CA LYS A 288 8.11 21.47 3.97
C LYS A 288 9.30 20.73 3.33
N SER A 289 9.05 20.04 2.19
CA SER A 289 10.11 19.65 1.28
C SER A 289 10.89 20.93 0.93
N VAL A 290 12.15 20.99 1.32
CA VAL A 290 13.07 22.01 0.83
C VAL A 290 13.09 21.85 -0.68
N GLY A 291 12.57 22.83 -1.39
CA GLY A 291 12.53 22.83 -2.83
C GLY A 291 13.95 22.62 -3.34
N ASN A 292 14.11 21.65 -4.23
CA ASN A 292 15.26 21.57 -5.11
C ASN A 292 15.26 22.79 -6.03
N SER A 293 15.84 23.89 -5.55
CA SER A 293 16.27 25.02 -6.36
C SER A 293 17.65 24.71 -6.97
N THR A 294 17.79 23.58 -7.67
CA THR A 294 19.01 23.30 -8.46
C THR A 294 18.65 22.35 -9.59
N GLN A 295 17.85 22.86 -10.52
CA GLN A 295 17.76 22.34 -11.90
C GLN A 295 17.38 23.49 -12.82
N GLN A 296 18.24 24.50 -12.91
CA GLN A 296 18.41 25.41 -14.04
C GLN A 296 19.87 25.87 -14.00
N ALA A 297 20.74 25.12 -14.64
CA ALA A 297 22.01 25.56 -15.23
C ALA A 297 22.37 24.52 -16.28
#